data_f57dcf0a7ab47626273750a7266544b2
#
_entry.id   f57dcf0a7ab47626273750a7266544b2
#
_cell.length_a   1.000
_cell.length_b   1.000
_cell.length_c   1.000
_cell.angle_alpha   90.00
_cell.angle_beta   90.00
_cell.angle_gamma   90.00
#
_symmetry.space_group_name_H-M   'P 1'
#
loop_
_entity.id
_entity.type
_entity.pdbx_description
1 polymer ?
#
loop_
_entity_poly.entity_id
_entity_poly.type
_entity_poly.pdbx_seq_one_letter_code
_entity_poly.pdbx_strand_id
1 'polypeptide(L)'
;MTAAEALAEVRRRDAVERKWLGSTTEGRPSFAEAELLDRQGIPSCHVWRVPEGAVPKHLTATQALRRWQAGACAMCSASGGRLLVDHCHRTGVIRGLLCSSCNTAEGLGSSPAFAAYRERPPAVMLGAKEQYGSAWDGHGVTGKRKADQRNAAHVDAAEALFGSVVDRFRPGAKEGK
;
A
#
# COMPACT_ATOMS: atom_id res chain seq x y z
N MET A 1 -21.77 -19.99 22.78
CA MET A 1 -21.84 -18.50 22.75
C MET A 1 -23.24 -18.11 22.34
N THR A 2 -23.98 -17.46 23.21
CA THR A 2 -25.32 -16.94 22.91
C THR A 2 -25.25 -15.67 22.04
N ALA A 3 -26.36 -15.30 21.42
CA ALA A 3 -26.42 -14.05 20.63
C ALA A 3 -26.15 -12.80 21.51
N ALA A 4 -26.56 -12.81 22.78
CA ALA A 4 -26.27 -11.73 23.71
C ALA A 4 -24.78 -11.61 24.04
N GLU A 5 -24.10 -12.72 24.27
CA GLU A 5 -22.64 -12.74 24.48
C GLU A 5 -21.87 -12.25 23.23
N ALA A 6 -22.29 -12.68 22.03
CA ALA A 6 -21.70 -12.23 20.79
C ALA A 6 -21.86 -10.71 20.61
N LEU A 7 -23.05 -10.17 20.88
CA LEU A 7 -23.31 -8.72 20.78
C LEU A 7 -22.50 -7.94 21.83
N ALA A 8 -22.37 -8.43 23.04
CA ALA A 8 -21.56 -7.81 24.08
C ALA A 8 -20.08 -7.76 23.68
N GLU A 9 -19.55 -8.82 23.05
CA GLU A 9 -18.19 -8.87 22.54
C GLU A 9 -17.97 -7.85 21.40
N VAL A 10 -18.89 -7.76 20.43
CA VAL A 10 -18.80 -6.75 19.35
C VAL A 10 -18.75 -5.35 19.93
N ARG A 11 -19.62 -5.01 20.88
CA ARG A 11 -19.64 -3.68 21.54
C ARG A 11 -18.34 -3.38 22.27
N ARG A 12 -17.74 -4.38 22.93
CA ARG A 12 -16.42 -4.21 23.60
C ARG A 12 -15.33 -3.90 22.57
N ARG A 13 -15.28 -4.64 21.47
CA ARG A 13 -14.30 -4.39 20.39
C ARG A 13 -14.45 -3.01 19.79
N ASP A 14 -15.68 -2.61 19.47
CA ASP A 14 -15.98 -1.28 18.96
C ASP A 14 -15.54 -0.16 19.91
N ALA A 15 -15.72 -0.34 21.21
CA ALA A 15 -15.27 0.63 22.21
C ALA A 15 -13.74 0.74 22.26
N VAL A 16 -13.03 -0.38 22.17
CA VAL A 16 -11.57 -0.42 22.11
C VAL A 16 -11.08 0.26 20.84
N GLU A 17 -11.69 -0.03 19.70
CA GLU A 17 -11.33 0.59 18.41
C GLU A 17 -11.56 2.10 18.43
N ARG A 18 -12.70 2.57 18.91
CA ARG A 18 -12.99 4.02 19.04
C ARG A 18 -11.98 4.72 19.93
N LYS A 19 -11.64 4.12 21.07
CA LYS A 19 -10.64 4.68 21.98
C LYS A 19 -9.26 4.74 21.32
N TRP A 20 -8.87 3.69 20.60
CA TRP A 20 -7.59 3.63 19.88
C TRP A 20 -7.51 4.66 18.75
N LEU A 21 -8.57 4.79 17.94
CA LEU A 21 -8.59 5.75 16.84
C LEU A 21 -8.63 7.20 17.34
N GLY A 22 -9.34 7.49 18.41
CA GLY A 22 -9.52 8.86 18.91
C GLY A 22 -9.97 9.81 17.80
N SER A 23 -9.30 10.97 17.69
CA SER A 23 -9.56 11.99 16.67
C SER A 23 -8.61 11.92 15.46
N THR A 24 -8.16 10.72 15.09
CA THR A 24 -7.15 10.55 14.02
C THR A 24 -7.62 10.94 12.61
N THR A 25 -8.92 11.10 12.42
CA THR A 25 -9.50 11.58 11.15
C THR A 25 -9.59 13.11 11.06
N GLU A 26 -9.44 13.81 12.18
CA GLU A 26 -9.48 15.26 12.22
C GLU A 26 -8.21 15.88 11.64
N GLY A 27 -8.34 17.01 10.93
CA GLY A 27 -7.22 17.75 10.36
C GLY A 27 -6.49 17.02 9.23
N ARG A 28 -7.11 16.02 8.60
CA ARG A 28 -6.55 15.43 7.40
C ARG A 28 -6.60 16.39 6.24
N PRO A 29 -5.55 16.41 5.41
CA PRO A 29 -5.54 17.29 4.24
C PRO A 29 -6.67 16.89 3.28
N SER A 30 -7.29 17.88 2.67
CA SER A 30 -8.14 17.73 1.50
C SER A 30 -7.34 17.19 0.31
N PHE A 31 -8.00 16.82 -0.77
CA PHE A 31 -7.32 16.40 -1.99
C PHE A 31 -6.39 17.48 -2.55
N ALA A 32 -6.84 18.75 -2.55
CA ALA A 32 -6.03 19.89 -3.03
C ALA A 32 -4.78 20.14 -2.16
N GLU A 33 -4.92 20.05 -0.83
CA GLU A 33 -3.78 20.16 0.08
C GLU A 33 -2.82 18.99 -0.07
N ALA A 34 -3.32 17.77 -0.29
CA ALA A 34 -2.50 16.60 -0.53
C ALA A 34 -1.71 16.72 -1.85
N GLU A 35 -2.27 17.38 -2.88
CA GLU A 35 -1.55 17.67 -4.12
C GLU A 35 -0.38 18.66 -3.89
N LEU A 36 -0.55 19.64 -3.01
CA LEU A 36 0.55 20.54 -2.62
C LEU A 36 1.64 19.80 -1.83
N LEU A 37 1.26 18.88 -0.96
CA LEU A 37 2.21 18.03 -0.23
C LEU A 37 3.00 17.12 -1.18
N ASP A 38 2.33 16.50 -2.17
CA ASP A 38 2.97 15.63 -3.17
C ASP A 38 4.05 16.38 -3.97
N ARG A 39 3.78 17.63 -4.36
CA ARG A 39 4.79 18.51 -5.01
C ARG A 39 6.02 18.76 -4.15
N GLN A 40 5.87 18.66 -2.82
CA GLN A 40 6.98 18.78 -1.85
C GLN A 40 7.63 17.42 -1.53
N GLY A 41 7.20 16.35 -2.16
CA GLY A 41 7.67 14.99 -1.90
C GLY A 41 7.09 14.37 -0.61
N ILE A 42 5.96 14.88 -0.11
CA ILE A 42 5.34 14.43 1.14
C ILE A 42 4.05 13.66 0.82
N PRO A 43 3.97 12.35 1.11
CA PRO A 43 2.72 11.62 0.98
C PRO A 43 1.71 12.10 2.04
N SER A 44 0.45 12.19 1.67
CA SER A 44 -0.60 12.72 2.54
C SER A 44 -0.65 12.07 3.92
N CYS A 45 -0.45 10.76 4.01
CA CYS A 45 -0.47 10.04 5.29
C CYS A 45 0.60 10.49 6.29
N HIS A 46 1.69 11.13 5.85
CA HIS A 46 2.76 11.58 6.75
C HIS A 46 2.36 12.75 7.66
N VAL A 47 1.30 13.47 7.30
CA VAL A 47 0.75 14.55 8.13
C VAL A 47 -0.51 14.13 8.90
N TRP A 48 -0.93 12.86 8.80
CA TRP A 48 -2.06 12.37 9.56
C TRP A 48 -1.68 12.08 11.01
N ARG A 49 -2.61 12.34 11.92
CA ARG A 49 -2.44 11.91 13.31
C ARG A 49 -2.45 10.39 13.40
N VAL A 50 -1.40 9.83 13.97
CA VAL A 50 -1.30 8.38 14.22
C VAL A 50 -2.04 8.05 15.52
N PRO A 51 -2.80 6.93 15.58
CA PRO A 51 -3.41 6.45 16.82
C PRO A 51 -2.38 6.25 17.93
N GLU A 52 -2.76 6.55 19.15
CA GLU A 52 -1.91 6.30 20.31
C GLU A 52 -1.97 4.82 20.75
N GLY A 53 -0.81 4.27 21.04
CA GLY A 53 -0.68 2.88 21.50
C GLY A 53 -0.69 1.83 20.38
N ALA A 54 -0.66 0.58 20.79
CA ALA A 54 -0.59 -0.55 19.87
C ALA A 54 -1.94 -0.82 19.18
N VAL A 55 -1.87 -1.35 17.96
CA VAL A 55 -3.05 -1.86 17.25
C VAL A 55 -3.80 -2.87 18.13
N PRO A 56 -5.13 -2.76 18.28
CA PRO A 56 -5.93 -3.71 19.03
C PRO A 56 -5.72 -5.15 18.55
N LYS A 57 -5.47 -6.08 19.48
CA LYS A 57 -5.09 -7.48 19.18
C LYS A 57 -6.08 -8.26 18.32
N HIS A 58 -7.34 -7.83 18.27
CA HIS A 58 -8.38 -8.47 17.47
C HIS A 58 -8.42 -7.98 16.02
N LEU A 59 -7.60 -6.96 15.66
CA LEU A 59 -7.50 -6.45 14.30
C LEU A 59 -6.26 -7.03 13.59
N THR A 60 -6.43 -7.43 12.34
CA THR A 60 -5.31 -7.64 11.43
C THR A 60 -4.71 -6.29 11.02
N ALA A 61 -3.52 -6.28 10.45
CA ALA A 61 -2.93 -5.02 9.95
C ALA A 61 -3.81 -4.36 8.89
N THR A 62 -4.38 -5.14 7.97
CA THR A 62 -5.30 -4.65 6.95
C THR A 62 -6.56 -4.04 7.56
N GLN A 63 -7.12 -4.66 8.60
CA GLN A 63 -8.28 -4.12 9.31
C GLN A 63 -7.93 -2.82 10.03
N ALA A 64 -6.79 -2.75 10.71
CA ALA A 64 -6.31 -1.55 11.37
C ALA A 64 -6.09 -0.40 10.37
N LEU A 65 -5.48 -0.68 9.22
CA LEU A 65 -5.32 0.28 8.12
C LEU A 65 -6.67 0.81 7.62
N ARG A 66 -7.65 -0.09 7.40
CA ARG A 66 -9.01 0.32 6.98
C ARG A 66 -9.68 1.23 7.99
N ARG A 67 -9.55 0.94 9.29
CA ARG A 67 -10.09 1.77 10.37
C ARG A 67 -9.41 3.13 10.42
N TRP A 68 -8.07 3.13 10.46
CA TRP A 68 -7.31 4.39 10.54
C TRP A 68 -7.43 5.22 9.28
N GLN A 69 -7.29 4.64 8.09
CA GLN A 69 -7.39 5.41 6.84
C GLN A 69 -8.82 5.90 6.56
N ALA A 70 -9.85 5.28 7.13
CA ALA A 70 -11.25 5.69 7.05
C ALA A 70 -11.70 6.04 5.62
N GLY A 71 -11.29 5.24 4.64
CA GLY A 71 -11.62 5.43 3.23
C GLY A 71 -10.75 6.45 2.47
N ALA A 72 -9.75 7.07 3.11
CA ALA A 72 -8.84 8.01 2.45
C ALA A 72 -7.60 7.30 1.89
N CYS A 73 -7.19 7.68 0.68
CA CYS A 73 -5.95 7.23 0.07
C CYS A 73 -4.73 7.80 0.81
N ALA A 74 -3.77 6.95 1.15
CA ALA A 74 -2.57 7.35 1.89
C ALA A 74 -1.69 8.37 1.15
N MET A 75 -1.73 8.39 -0.18
CA MET A 75 -0.94 9.31 -0.99
C MET A 75 -1.65 10.66 -1.22
N CYS A 76 -2.91 10.64 -1.68
CA CYS A 76 -3.59 11.84 -2.17
C CYS A 76 -4.83 12.24 -1.35
N SER A 77 -5.11 11.63 -0.22
CA SER A 77 -6.31 11.84 0.60
C SER A 77 -7.65 11.66 -0.13
N ALA A 78 -7.69 11.30 -1.40
CA ALA A 78 -8.95 11.04 -2.09
C ALA A 78 -9.79 10.00 -1.33
N SER A 79 -11.07 10.28 -1.16
CA SER A 79 -12.04 9.45 -0.44
C SER A 79 -13.25 9.14 -1.32
N GLY A 80 -14.12 8.23 -0.86
CA GLY A 80 -15.36 7.85 -1.58
C GLY A 80 -15.16 6.81 -2.67
N GLY A 81 -13.93 6.41 -2.99
CA GLY A 81 -13.60 5.36 -3.94
C GLY A 81 -13.12 4.08 -3.26
N ARG A 82 -13.02 2.99 -4.05
CA ARG A 82 -12.43 1.74 -3.59
C ARG A 82 -10.94 1.93 -3.35
N LEU A 83 -10.44 1.59 -2.18
CA LEU A 83 -9.03 1.50 -1.87
C LEU A 83 -8.50 0.08 -2.11
N LEU A 84 -7.33 0.00 -2.68
CA LEU A 84 -6.56 -1.23 -2.92
C LEU A 84 -5.51 -1.40 -1.84
N VAL A 85 -5.26 -2.64 -1.45
CA VAL A 85 -4.17 -2.97 -0.52
C VAL A 85 -2.85 -2.89 -1.28
N ASP A 86 -2.03 -1.92 -0.92
CA ASP A 86 -0.69 -1.78 -1.43
C ASP A 86 0.30 -2.63 -0.61
N HIS A 87 1.25 -3.26 -1.28
CA HIS A 87 2.24 -4.13 -0.66
C HIS A 87 3.59 -4.07 -1.40
N CYS A 88 4.64 -4.39 -0.72
CA CYS A 88 5.96 -4.53 -1.32
C CYS A 88 6.02 -5.79 -2.20
N HIS A 89 6.19 -5.66 -3.50
CA HIS A 89 6.23 -6.80 -4.43
C HIS A 89 7.37 -7.77 -4.12
N ARG A 90 8.50 -7.29 -3.59
CA ARG A 90 9.66 -8.12 -3.23
C ARG A 90 9.41 -8.95 -1.96
N THR A 91 8.80 -8.34 -0.94
CA THR A 91 8.61 -8.98 0.37
C THR A 91 7.20 -9.46 0.63
N GLY A 92 6.20 -8.99 -0.13
CA GLY A 92 4.78 -9.22 0.09
C GLY A 92 4.21 -8.51 1.32
N VAL A 93 4.98 -7.68 2.03
CA VAL A 93 4.50 -6.97 3.23
C VAL A 93 3.56 -5.86 2.82
N ILE A 94 2.39 -5.80 3.48
CA ILE A 94 1.39 -4.74 3.29
C ILE A 94 1.98 -3.41 3.76
N ARG A 95 1.78 -2.35 2.96
CA ARG A 95 2.22 -0.99 3.24
C ARG A 95 1.08 -0.07 3.65
N GLY A 96 -0.05 -0.12 2.95
CA GLY A 96 -1.19 0.75 3.19
C GLY A 96 -2.32 0.53 2.22
N LEU A 97 -3.25 1.48 2.16
CA LEU A 97 -4.36 1.46 1.22
C LEU A 97 -4.28 2.67 0.29
N LEU A 98 -4.32 2.43 -1.00
CA LEU A 98 -4.22 3.44 -2.04
C LEU A 98 -5.45 3.42 -2.95
N CYS A 99 -5.81 4.57 -3.52
CA CYS A 99 -6.74 4.59 -4.65
C CYS A 99 -6.10 3.95 -5.89
N SER A 100 -6.88 3.57 -6.88
CA SER A 100 -6.39 2.89 -8.08
C SER A 100 -5.27 3.67 -8.78
N SER A 101 -5.44 4.98 -8.96
CA SER A 101 -4.44 5.84 -9.61
C SER A 101 -3.12 5.86 -8.87
N CYS A 102 -3.14 6.08 -7.53
CA CYS A 102 -1.91 6.09 -6.72
C CYS A 102 -1.26 4.71 -6.64
N ASN A 103 -2.05 3.63 -6.58
CA ASN A 103 -1.50 2.26 -6.55
C ASN A 103 -0.78 1.91 -7.88
N THR A 104 -1.34 2.34 -9.01
CA THR A 104 -0.68 2.18 -10.32
C THR A 104 0.57 3.04 -10.41
N ALA A 105 0.48 4.33 -10.02
CA ALA A 105 1.61 5.25 -10.06
C ALA A 105 2.76 4.82 -9.12
N GLU A 106 2.44 4.22 -7.97
CA GLU A 106 3.44 3.67 -7.04
C GLU A 106 4.27 2.57 -7.69
N GLY A 107 3.64 1.66 -8.43
CA GLY A 107 4.30 0.57 -9.13
C GLY A 107 5.17 1.03 -10.32
N LEU A 108 4.85 2.18 -10.91
CA LEU A 108 5.52 2.71 -12.10
C LEU A 108 6.48 3.88 -11.79
N GLY A 109 6.32 4.53 -10.64
CA GLY A 109 6.90 5.82 -10.37
C GLY A 109 8.01 5.85 -9.33
N SER A 110 8.90 6.84 -9.49
CA SER A 110 10.01 7.14 -8.57
C SER A 110 9.91 8.56 -8.01
N SER A 111 8.68 9.13 -7.87
CA SER A 111 8.55 10.47 -7.29
C SER A 111 9.06 10.49 -5.85
N PRO A 112 9.56 11.64 -5.36
CA PRO A 112 10.01 11.78 -3.97
C PRO A 112 8.92 11.40 -2.96
N ALA A 113 7.65 11.71 -3.21
CA ALA A 113 6.55 11.35 -2.34
C ALA A 113 6.33 9.82 -2.28
N PHE A 114 6.46 9.10 -3.40
CA PHE A 114 6.40 7.64 -3.37
C PHE A 114 7.62 7.01 -2.69
N ALA A 115 8.81 7.60 -2.82
CA ALA A 115 9.98 7.17 -2.07
C ALA A 115 9.75 7.31 -0.57
N ALA A 116 9.32 8.49 -0.10
CA ALA A 116 8.98 8.74 1.30
C ALA A 116 7.87 7.81 1.81
N TYR A 117 6.84 7.55 1.00
CA TYR A 117 5.79 6.58 1.33
C TYR A 117 6.35 5.16 1.53
N ARG A 118 7.27 4.69 0.68
CA ARG A 118 7.89 3.37 0.84
C ARG A 118 8.75 3.25 2.08
N GLU A 119 9.42 4.31 2.48
CA GLU A 119 10.24 4.35 3.69
C GLU A 119 9.40 4.30 4.96
N ARG A 120 8.29 5.04 4.99
CA ARG A 120 7.41 5.13 6.15
C ARG A 120 5.94 4.97 5.77
N PRO A 121 5.52 3.79 5.29
CA PRO A 121 4.13 3.54 4.90
C PRO A 121 3.20 3.48 6.12
N PRO A 122 1.88 3.63 5.92
CA PRO A 122 0.86 3.51 6.96
C PRO A 122 1.01 2.32 7.91
N ALA A 123 1.34 1.14 7.39
CA ALA A 123 1.54 -0.05 8.21
C ALA A 123 2.71 0.12 9.19
N VAL A 124 3.82 0.72 8.76
CA VAL A 124 4.96 1.04 9.63
C VAL A 124 4.56 2.09 10.67
N MET A 125 3.80 3.12 10.28
CA MET A 125 3.32 4.15 11.20
C MET A 125 2.43 3.59 12.31
N LEU A 126 1.64 2.56 12.01
CA LEU A 126 0.82 1.84 13.00
C LEU A 126 1.59 0.75 13.78
N GLY A 127 2.84 0.46 13.44
CA GLY A 127 3.56 -0.72 13.96
C GLY A 127 2.91 -2.05 13.57
N ALA A 128 2.13 -2.07 12.48
CA ALA A 128 1.40 -3.23 12.00
C ALA A 128 2.20 -3.98 10.91
N LYS A 129 2.18 -5.31 10.95
CA LYS A 129 2.86 -6.13 9.96
C LYS A 129 1.99 -7.31 9.53
N GLU A 130 1.76 -7.43 8.23
CA GLU A 130 0.97 -8.51 7.64
C GLU A 130 1.50 -8.82 6.24
N GLN A 131 1.43 -10.10 5.85
CA GLN A 131 1.76 -10.54 4.50
C GLN A 131 0.53 -10.44 3.61
N TYR A 132 0.67 -9.85 2.45
CA TYR A 132 -0.37 -9.83 1.43
C TYR A 132 -0.67 -11.26 0.97
N GLY A 133 -1.94 -11.62 0.92
CA GLY A 133 -2.37 -12.97 0.52
C GLY A 133 -2.37 -14.02 1.64
N SER A 134 -2.00 -13.68 2.87
CA SER A 134 -1.98 -14.65 3.98
C SER A 134 -3.36 -15.00 4.55
N ALA A 135 -4.40 -14.17 4.29
CA ALA A 135 -5.72 -14.37 4.89
C ALA A 135 -6.92 -14.21 3.92
N TRP A 136 -6.70 -13.75 2.67
CA TRP A 136 -7.83 -13.34 1.81
C TRP A 136 -7.95 -14.08 0.48
N ASP A 137 -6.89 -14.71 -0.03
CA ASP A 137 -6.92 -15.18 -1.41
C ASP A 137 -7.24 -16.67 -1.56
N GLY A 138 -7.35 -17.45 -0.49
CA GLY A 138 -7.43 -18.90 -0.61
C GLY A 138 -6.25 -19.50 -1.44
N HIS A 139 -5.40 -18.61 -1.95
CA HIS A 139 -4.20 -18.89 -2.72
C HIS A 139 -2.99 -18.71 -1.80
N GLY A 140 -2.70 -19.72 -1.03
CA GLY A 140 -1.45 -19.80 -0.27
C GLY A 140 -0.24 -19.55 -1.16
N VAL A 141 0.94 -19.56 -0.58
CA VAL A 141 2.28 -19.34 -1.15
C VAL A 141 2.50 -19.91 -2.58
N THR A 142 1.66 -20.83 -3.05
CA THR A 142 1.66 -21.39 -4.40
C THR A 142 1.20 -20.40 -5.50
N GLY A 143 0.34 -19.41 -5.18
CA GLY A 143 -0.06 -18.38 -6.13
C GLY A 143 1.06 -17.39 -6.44
N LYS A 144 1.91 -17.12 -5.45
CA LYS A 144 3.06 -16.22 -5.58
C LYS A 144 4.09 -16.77 -6.58
N ARG A 145 4.40 -18.07 -6.53
CA ARG A 145 5.35 -18.68 -7.48
C ARG A 145 4.88 -18.63 -8.94
N LYS A 146 3.56 -18.74 -9.19
CA LYS A 146 3.01 -18.65 -10.56
C LYS A 146 2.97 -17.20 -11.09
N ALA A 147 2.76 -16.21 -10.22
CA ALA A 147 2.80 -14.80 -10.60
C ALA A 147 4.25 -14.36 -10.86
N ASP A 148 5.20 -14.73 -10.00
CA ASP A 148 6.62 -14.45 -10.16
C ASP A 148 7.20 -15.12 -11.41
N GLN A 149 6.81 -16.37 -11.72
CA GLN A 149 7.19 -17.05 -12.94
C GLN A 149 6.61 -16.41 -14.21
N ARG A 150 5.36 -15.93 -14.17
CA ARG A 150 4.77 -15.19 -15.30
C ARG A 150 5.45 -13.83 -15.51
N ASN A 151 5.75 -13.10 -14.43
CA ASN A 151 6.44 -11.84 -14.51
C ASN A 151 7.89 -12.01 -15.00
N ALA A 152 8.61 -13.03 -14.54
CA ALA A 152 9.92 -13.37 -15.07
C ALA A 152 9.86 -13.71 -16.57
N ALA A 153 8.91 -14.53 -16.99
CA ALA A 153 8.74 -14.86 -18.40
C ALA A 153 8.36 -13.64 -19.28
N HIS A 154 7.60 -12.68 -18.73
CA HIS A 154 7.30 -11.42 -19.42
C HIS A 154 8.51 -10.49 -19.52
N VAL A 155 9.35 -10.44 -18.48
CA VAL A 155 10.61 -9.66 -18.48
C VAL A 155 11.56 -10.27 -19.49
N ASP A 156 11.76 -11.58 -19.47
CA ASP A 156 12.60 -12.31 -20.43
C ASP A 156 12.12 -12.12 -21.88
N ALA A 157 10.80 -12.18 -22.11
CA ALA A 157 10.20 -11.95 -23.42
C ALA A 157 10.34 -10.47 -23.87
N ALA A 158 10.23 -9.52 -22.96
CA ALA A 158 10.45 -8.11 -23.25
C ALA A 158 11.92 -7.84 -23.53
N GLU A 159 12.85 -8.39 -22.77
CA GLU A 159 14.30 -8.27 -23.04
C GLU A 159 14.69 -8.91 -24.36
N ALA A 160 14.11 -10.08 -24.72
CA ALA A 160 14.33 -10.72 -26.02
C ALA A 160 13.78 -9.88 -27.20
N LEU A 161 12.66 -9.17 -27.00
CA LEU A 161 12.06 -8.32 -28.03
C LEU A 161 12.74 -6.95 -28.14
N PHE A 162 13.14 -6.34 -27.03
CA PHE A 162 13.71 -4.99 -27.00
C PHE A 162 15.24 -4.98 -27.00
N GLY A 163 15.90 -6.01 -26.49
CA GLY A 163 17.37 -6.13 -26.53
C GLY A 163 17.92 -6.08 -27.95
N SER A 164 17.23 -6.70 -28.90
CA SER A 164 17.60 -6.66 -30.33
C SER A 164 17.39 -5.27 -30.97
N VAL A 165 16.56 -4.41 -30.40
CA VAL A 165 16.30 -3.05 -30.89
C VAL A 165 17.34 -2.07 -30.33
N VAL A 166 17.73 -2.22 -29.07
CA VAL A 166 18.71 -1.37 -28.42
C VAL A 166 20.13 -1.54 -29.05
N ASP A 167 20.48 -2.77 -29.42
CA ASP A 167 21.79 -3.03 -30.10
C ASP A 167 21.87 -2.42 -31.52
N ARG A 168 20.71 -2.22 -32.19
CA ARG A 168 20.69 -1.53 -33.51
C ARG A 168 20.94 -0.01 -33.41
N PHE A 169 20.76 0.59 -32.25
CA PHE A 169 20.89 2.03 -32.02
C PHE A 169 22.11 2.40 -31.18
N ARG A 170 23.06 1.49 -30.92
CA ARG A 170 24.35 1.85 -30.30
C ARG A 170 25.19 2.64 -31.30
N PRO A 171 25.41 3.96 -31.10
CA PRO A 171 26.37 4.69 -31.92
C PRO A 171 27.77 4.24 -31.52
N GLY A 172 28.45 3.55 -32.41
CA GLY A 172 29.91 3.33 -32.23
C GLY A 172 30.47 1.94 -32.52
N ALA A 173 29.80 1.04 -33.24
CA ALA A 173 30.51 -0.08 -33.86
C ALA A 173 31.32 0.42 -35.06
N LYS A 174 32.55 0.85 -34.82
CA LYS A 174 33.50 1.08 -35.89
C LYS A 174 33.85 -0.25 -36.56
N GLU A 175 33.47 -0.38 -37.82
CA GLU A 175 34.04 -1.40 -38.71
C GLU A 175 35.56 -1.29 -38.69
N GLY A 176 36.21 -2.29 -38.12
CA GLY A 176 37.67 -2.49 -38.26
C GLY A 176 37.93 -3.22 -39.55
N LYS A 177 38.77 -2.62 -40.38
CA LYS A 177 39.37 -3.23 -41.55
C LYS A 177 40.13 -4.48 -41.23
#